data_8c54e9a543f9c6122488a5bd6450d0ee
#
_entry.id   8c54e9a543f9c6122488a5bd6450d0ee
#
_cell.length_a   1.000
_cell.length_b   1.000
_cell.length_c   1.000
_cell.angle_alpha   90.00
_cell.angle_beta   90.00
_cell.angle_gamma   90.00
#
_symmetry.space_group_name_H-M   'P 1'
#
loop_
_entity.id
_entity.type
_entity.pdbx_description
1 polymer ?
#
loop_
_entity_poly.entity_id
_entity_poly.type
_entity_poly.pdbx_seq_one_letter_code
_entity_poly.pdbx_strand_id
1 'polypeptide(L)'
;MFVMKKILCLLVLLLSLTATCAAFNPPQPPRWYWIGSDAHYGTWIDTATARFYTGSEKYAHRNHQCALVWVEWYDADKDKYVISHDEFDLDCRMVRTLHATLYDSQNRVIDSSNRSYADFEDIIPGSNGEAVYDAVVMLMETRENARRL
;
A
#
# COMPACT_ATOMS: atom_id res chain seq x y z
N MET A 1 -15.19 30.71 46.06
CA MET A 1 -14.82 31.22 44.71
C MET A 1 -13.48 30.71 44.21
N PHE A 2 -12.49 30.49 45.05
CA PHE A 2 -11.15 29.99 44.68
C PHE A 2 -11.13 28.51 44.23
N VAL A 3 -11.91 27.63 44.82
CA VAL A 3 -11.97 26.17 44.56
C VAL A 3 -12.60 25.90 43.20
N MET A 4 -13.66 26.60 42.83
CA MET A 4 -14.31 26.47 41.51
C MET A 4 -13.41 26.85 40.35
N LYS A 5 -12.56 27.88 40.50
CA LYS A 5 -11.62 28.26 39.47
C LYS A 5 -10.53 27.21 39.26
N LYS A 6 -10.08 26.54 40.33
CA LYS A 6 -9.09 25.44 40.25
C LYS A 6 -9.67 24.19 39.56
N ILE A 7 -10.94 23.86 39.86
CA ILE A 7 -11.62 22.72 39.23
C ILE A 7 -11.89 23.01 37.74
N LEU A 8 -12.25 24.25 37.37
CA LEU A 8 -12.44 24.62 35.97
C LEU A 8 -11.14 24.58 35.18
N CYS A 9 -10.01 25.06 35.73
CA CYS A 9 -8.70 24.95 35.11
C CYS A 9 -8.25 23.49 34.93
N LEU A 10 -8.52 22.61 35.90
CA LEU A 10 -8.22 21.19 35.81
C LEU A 10 -9.05 20.48 34.72
N LEU A 11 -10.32 20.84 34.60
CA LEU A 11 -11.22 20.33 33.57
C LEU A 11 -10.80 20.78 32.15
N VAL A 12 -10.39 22.03 32.00
CA VAL A 12 -9.87 22.56 30.71
C VAL A 12 -8.54 21.89 30.36
N LEU A 13 -7.67 21.65 31.36
CA LEU A 13 -6.40 20.92 31.15
C LEU A 13 -6.63 19.45 30.75
N LEU A 14 -7.62 18.77 31.34
CA LEU A 14 -7.99 17.41 30.97
C LEU A 14 -8.63 17.33 29.57
N LEU A 15 -9.40 18.34 29.17
CA LEU A 15 -10.00 18.41 27.82
C LEU A 15 -8.97 18.72 26.74
N SER A 16 -7.89 19.43 27.07
CA SER A 16 -6.80 19.72 26.11
C SER A 16 -5.84 18.55 25.90
N LEU A 17 -5.89 17.51 26.74
CA LEU A 17 -5.06 16.30 26.64
C LEU A 17 -5.66 15.21 25.73
N THR A 18 -6.86 15.41 25.18
CA THR A 18 -7.34 14.59 24.06
C THR A 18 -6.70 15.10 22.77
N ALA A 19 -5.38 15.05 22.69
CA ALA A 19 -4.72 15.05 21.40
C ALA A 19 -5.26 13.82 20.66
N THR A 20 -6.15 14.04 19.72
CA THR A 20 -6.55 13.00 18.75
C THR A 20 -5.27 12.63 18.02
N CYS A 21 -4.59 11.58 18.50
CA CYS A 21 -3.60 10.90 17.72
C CYS A 21 -4.37 10.48 16.46
N ALA A 22 -4.11 11.12 15.34
CA ALA A 22 -4.65 10.69 14.06
C ALA A 22 -3.99 9.34 13.79
N ALA A 23 -4.66 8.26 14.21
CA ALA A 23 -4.20 6.92 13.95
C ALA A 23 -4.30 6.67 12.44
N PHE A 24 -3.32 5.96 11.89
CA PHE A 24 -3.41 5.44 10.54
C PHE A 24 -4.77 4.76 10.32
N ASN A 25 -5.45 5.13 9.24
CA ASN A 25 -6.72 4.54 8.87
C ASN A 25 -6.48 3.57 7.72
N PRO A 26 -6.45 2.25 7.97
CA PRO A 26 -6.12 1.27 6.95
C PRO A 26 -7.12 1.33 5.79
N PRO A 27 -6.67 1.05 4.56
CA PRO A 27 -7.53 0.97 3.39
C PRO A 27 -8.66 -0.03 3.58
N GLN A 28 -9.84 0.27 3.02
CA GLN A 28 -11.05 -0.50 3.29
C GLN A 28 -11.48 -1.35 2.09
N PRO A 29 -12.00 -2.59 2.36
CA PRO A 29 -12.66 -3.38 1.32
C PRO A 29 -13.92 -2.67 0.80
N PRO A 30 -14.43 -3.02 -0.41
CA PRO A 30 -13.93 -4.09 -1.27
C PRO A 30 -12.79 -3.69 -2.21
N ARG A 31 -12.40 -2.41 -2.24
CA ARG A 31 -11.37 -1.92 -3.16
C ARG A 31 -9.99 -2.44 -2.80
N TRP A 32 -9.64 -2.34 -1.52
CA TRP A 32 -8.35 -2.73 -1.01
C TRP A 32 -8.40 -4.11 -0.36
N TYR A 33 -7.53 -4.99 -0.79
CA TYR A 33 -7.37 -6.33 -0.23
C TYR A 33 -6.14 -6.36 0.67
N TRP A 34 -6.35 -6.75 1.93
CA TRP A 34 -5.27 -6.93 2.90
C TRP A 34 -4.48 -8.19 2.58
N ILE A 35 -3.16 -8.07 2.45
CA ILE A 35 -2.25 -9.17 2.18
C ILE A 35 -1.69 -9.75 3.47
N GLY A 36 -1.23 -8.88 4.35
CA GLY A 36 -0.66 -9.29 5.62
C GLY A 36 -0.24 -8.10 6.47
N SER A 37 -0.04 -8.36 7.74
CA SER A 37 0.56 -7.42 8.67
C SER A 37 1.27 -8.17 9.79
N ASP A 38 2.26 -7.51 10.40
CA ASP A 38 2.86 -7.88 11.67
C ASP A 38 2.78 -6.69 12.65
N ALA A 39 3.59 -6.70 13.71
CA ALA A 39 3.62 -5.59 14.68
C ALA A 39 4.18 -4.28 14.09
N HIS A 40 4.88 -4.33 12.97
CA HIS A 40 5.63 -3.22 12.37
C HIS A 40 5.10 -2.79 11.02
N TYR A 41 4.53 -3.71 10.22
CA TYR A 41 4.14 -3.45 8.84
C TYR A 41 2.74 -3.94 8.52
N GLY A 42 2.08 -3.25 7.59
CA GLY A 42 0.85 -3.69 6.97
C GLY A 42 0.91 -3.48 5.46
N THR A 43 0.28 -4.38 4.69
CA THR A 43 0.35 -4.36 3.23
C THR A 43 -1.02 -4.64 2.62
N TRP A 44 -1.42 -3.82 1.65
CA TRP A 44 -2.69 -3.92 0.90
C TRP A 44 -2.46 -3.72 -0.58
N ILE A 45 -3.30 -4.35 -1.41
CA ILE A 45 -3.35 -4.11 -2.85
C ILE A 45 -4.71 -3.54 -3.27
N ASP A 46 -4.70 -2.62 -4.23
CA ASP A 46 -5.92 -2.11 -4.87
C ASP A 46 -6.41 -3.09 -5.94
N THR A 47 -7.35 -3.93 -5.56
CA THR A 47 -7.92 -4.92 -6.48
C THR A 47 -8.84 -4.31 -7.53
N ALA A 48 -9.40 -3.13 -7.31
CA ALA A 48 -10.35 -2.52 -8.24
C ALA A 48 -9.67 -1.98 -9.50
N THR A 49 -8.44 -1.45 -9.37
CA THR A 49 -7.71 -0.82 -10.47
C THR A 49 -6.60 -1.69 -11.05
N ALA A 50 -6.36 -2.88 -10.48
CA ALA A 50 -5.37 -3.82 -11.00
C ALA A 50 -5.64 -4.17 -12.47
N ARG A 51 -4.60 -4.11 -13.30
CA ARG A 51 -4.65 -4.40 -14.74
C ARG A 51 -3.72 -5.55 -15.07
N PHE A 52 -4.22 -6.49 -15.89
CA PHE A 52 -3.43 -7.61 -16.41
C PHE A 52 -3.33 -7.47 -17.92
N TYR A 53 -2.14 -7.68 -18.47
CA TYR A 53 -1.85 -7.50 -19.89
C TYR A 53 -0.65 -8.34 -20.31
N THR A 54 -0.52 -8.55 -21.61
CA THR A 54 0.71 -9.14 -22.19
C THR A 54 1.71 -8.04 -22.45
N GLY A 55 2.92 -8.17 -21.90
CA GLY A 55 3.99 -7.20 -22.03
C GLY A 55 4.38 -6.92 -23.47
N SER A 56 4.92 -5.73 -23.72
CA SER A 56 5.47 -5.32 -25.01
C SER A 56 6.97 -5.03 -24.87
N GLU A 57 7.72 -5.11 -25.98
CA GLU A 57 9.17 -4.88 -26.03
C GLU A 57 9.64 -3.59 -25.35
N LYS A 58 8.77 -2.60 -25.22
CA LYS A 58 9.14 -1.28 -24.71
C LYS A 58 9.14 -1.19 -23.19
N TYR A 59 8.26 -1.96 -22.49
CA TYR A 59 7.97 -1.73 -21.08
C TYR A 59 8.02 -3.00 -20.21
N ALA A 60 8.00 -4.19 -20.83
CA ALA A 60 8.10 -5.47 -20.17
C ALA A 60 8.72 -6.49 -21.10
N HIS A 61 9.09 -7.67 -20.59
CA HIS A 61 9.55 -8.74 -21.46
C HIS A 61 8.46 -9.11 -22.46
N ARG A 62 8.89 -9.37 -23.71
CA ARG A 62 7.96 -9.65 -24.81
C ARG A 62 7.15 -10.91 -24.53
N ASN A 63 5.83 -10.80 -24.70
CA ASN A 63 4.85 -11.89 -24.49
C ASN A 63 4.72 -12.40 -23.06
N HIS A 64 5.33 -11.77 -22.06
CA HIS A 64 5.13 -12.14 -20.66
C HIS A 64 3.80 -11.60 -20.14
N GLN A 65 3.20 -12.34 -19.21
CA GLN A 65 2.06 -11.86 -18.44
C GLN A 65 2.54 -10.83 -17.44
N CYS A 66 1.91 -9.67 -17.48
CA CYS A 66 2.24 -8.56 -16.61
C CYS A 66 1.02 -8.06 -15.86
N ALA A 67 1.27 -7.45 -14.71
CA ALA A 67 0.25 -6.80 -13.91
C ALA A 67 0.69 -5.41 -13.48
N LEU A 68 -0.23 -4.44 -13.51
CA LEU A 68 -0.08 -3.12 -12.91
C LEU A 68 -1.01 -3.04 -11.71
N VAL A 69 -0.45 -2.76 -10.53
CA VAL A 69 -1.20 -2.77 -9.27
C VAL A 69 -0.74 -1.62 -8.38
N TRP A 70 -1.68 -0.97 -7.70
CA TRP A 70 -1.35 -0.07 -6.59
C TRP A 70 -1.21 -0.87 -5.30
N VAL A 71 -0.12 -0.63 -4.59
CA VAL A 71 0.22 -1.28 -3.32
C VAL A 71 0.36 -0.23 -2.24
N GLU A 72 -0.22 -0.46 -1.08
CA GLU A 72 0.00 0.36 0.10
C GLU A 72 0.83 -0.39 1.12
N TRP A 73 1.90 0.25 1.59
CA TRP A 73 2.85 -0.24 2.57
C TRP A 73 2.83 0.68 3.78
N TYR A 74 2.33 0.20 4.89
CA TYR A 74 2.33 0.94 6.16
C TYR A 74 3.50 0.52 7.05
N ASP A 75 4.21 1.50 7.60
CA ASP A 75 5.30 1.32 8.59
C ASP A 75 4.78 1.88 9.93
N ALA A 76 4.43 0.98 10.85
CA ALA A 76 3.87 1.36 12.15
C ALA A 76 4.91 2.01 13.06
N ASP A 77 6.20 1.66 12.93
CA ASP A 77 7.27 2.25 13.75
C ASP A 77 7.51 3.72 13.41
N LYS A 78 7.27 4.09 12.15
CA LYS A 78 7.44 5.46 11.67
C LYS A 78 6.14 6.23 11.54
N ASP A 79 5.00 5.55 11.72
CA ASP A 79 3.66 6.08 11.49
C ASP A 79 3.53 6.78 10.11
N LYS A 80 3.96 6.05 9.07
CA LYS A 80 4.01 6.49 7.68
C LYS A 80 3.55 5.38 6.75
N TYR A 81 3.08 5.77 5.58
CA TYR A 81 2.76 4.78 4.55
C TYR A 81 3.21 5.25 3.17
N VAL A 82 3.47 4.28 2.30
CA VAL A 82 3.80 4.50 0.89
C VAL A 82 2.69 3.91 0.05
N ILE A 83 2.19 4.66 -0.93
CA ILE A 83 1.38 4.12 -2.01
C ILE A 83 2.28 4.04 -3.23
N SER A 84 2.54 2.83 -3.73
CA SER A 84 3.32 2.58 -4.93
C SER A 84 2.45 2.06 -6.08
N HIS A 85 2.85 2.39 -7.31
CA HIS A 85 2.29 1.81 -8.52
C HIS A 85 3.35 0.87 -9.10
N ASP A 86 3.11 -0.41 -8.91
CA ASP A 86 4.07 -1.45 -9.22
C ASP A 86 3.64 -2.24 -10.45
N GLU A 87 4.61 -2.53 -11.32
CA GLU A 87 4.47 -3.41 -12.46
C GLU A 87 5.20 -4.72 -12.19
N PHE A 88 4.47 -5.82 -12.27
CA PHE A 88 4.97 -7.18 -12.09
C PHE A 88 5.11 -7.87 -13.44
N ASP A 89 6.25 -8.49 -13.70
CA ASP A 89 6.44 -9.53 -14.71
C ASP A 89 6.13 -10.88 -14.03
N LEU A 90 4.97 -11.44 -14.33
CA LEU A 90 4.47 -12.63 -13.63
C LEU A 90 5.18 -13.92 -14.08
N ASP A 91 5.72 -13.93 -15.30
CA ASP A 91 6.45 -15.08 -15.82
C ASP A 91 7.89 -15.16 -15.29
N CYS A 92 8.53 -14.02 -15.07
CA CYS A 92 9.89 -13.95 -14.55
C CYS A 92 9.98 -13.73 -13.04
N ARG A 93 8.89 -13.50 -12.33
CA ARG A 93 8.86 -13.13 -10.91
C ARG A 93 9.69 -11.87 -10.61
N MET A 94 9.48 -10.84 -11.41
CA MET A 94 10.17 -9.57 -11.27
C MET A 94 9.16 -8.44 -11.02
N VAL A 95 9.63 -7.37 -10.39
CA VAL A 95 8.82 -6.18 -10.11
C VAL A 95 9.61 -4.92 -10.39
N ARG A 96 8.92 -3.84 -10.79
CA ARG A 96 9.46 -2.49 -10.78
C ARG A 96 8.43 -1.51 -10.26
N THR A 97 8.89 -0.51 -9.51
CA THR A 97 8.05 0.58 -9.03
C THR A 97 8.09 1.73 -10.02
N LEU A 98 6.96 2.04 -10.63
CA LEU A 98 6.82 3.14 -11.60
C LEU A 98 6.60 4.49 -10.90
N HIS A 99 5.86 4.46 -9.80
CA HIS A 99 5.54 5.64 -9.00
C HIS A 99 5.44 5.25 -7.53
N ALA A 100 5.88 6.12 -6.64
CA ALA A 100 5.71 5.96 -5.20
C ALA A 100 5.50 7.32 -4.54
N THR A 101 4.57 7.38 -3.60
CA THR A 101 4.33 8.57 -2.78
C THR A 101 4.31 8.17 -1.32
N LEU A 102 5.14 8.85 -0.52
CA LEU A 102 5.24 8.70 0.92
C LEU A 102 4.31 9.71 1.61
N TYR A 103 3.52 9.22 2.54
CA TYR A 103 2.57 9.99 3.35
C TYR A 103 2.90 9.87 4.84
N ASP A 104 2.53 10.89 5.61
CA ASP A 104 2.41 10.78 7.07
C ASP A 104 1.03 10.23 7.46
N SER A 105 0.83 9.96 8.75
CA SER A 105 -0.44 9.47 9.31
C SER A 105 -1.62 10.45 9.17
N GLN A 106 -1.36 11.71 8.79
CA GLN A 106 -2.38 12.72 8.52
C GLN A 106 -2.71 12.84 7.02
N ASN A 107 -2.26 11.88 6.20
CA ASN A 107 -2.42 11.85 4.74
C ASN A 107 -1.73 13.02 4.00
N ARG A 108 -0.71 13.64 4.60
CA ARG A 108 0.07 14.67 3.95
C ARG A 108 1.23 14.04 3.20
N VAL A 109 1.42 14.45 1.97
CA VAL A 109 2.56 14.00 1.15
C VAL A 109 3.86 14.50 1.76
N ILE A 110 4.78 13.58 2.05
CA ILE A 110 6.14 13.88 2.52
C ILE A 110 7.09 13.91 1.33
N ASP A 111 6.96 12.93 0.43
CA ASP A 111 7.84 12.76 -0.74
C ASP A 111 7.10 12.03 -1.85
N SER A 112 7.55 12.20 -3.09
CA SER A 112 6.99 11.52 -4.25
C SER A 112 8.07 11.30 -5.30
N SER A 113 8.09 10.10 -5.87
CA SER A 113 9.00 9.74 -6.97
C SER A 113 8.22 9.18 -8.15
N ASN A 114 8.69 9.53 -9.36
CA ASN A 114 8.20 8.95 -10.60
C ASN A 114 9.39 8.31 -11.33
N ARG A 115 9.32 6.99 -11.52
CA ARG A 115 10.38 6.18 -12.12
C ARG A 115 9.87 5.41 -13.33
N SER A 116 9.21 6.09 -14.26
CA SER A 116 8.61 5.46 -15.45
C SER A 116 9.59 4.63 -16.30
N TYR A 117 10.88 4.71 -16.01
CA TYR A 117 11.96 3.95 -16.66
C TYR A 117 12.75 3.07 -15.66
N ALA A 118 12.17 2.73 -14.50
CA ALA A 118 12.81 1.82 -13.57
C ALA A 118 13.04 0.45 -14.23
N ASP A 119 14.19 -0.16 -13.94
CA ASP A 119 14.45 -1.54 -14.33
C ASP A 119 13.65 -2.50 -13.46
N PHE A 120 13.38 -3.70 -13.99
CA PHE A 120 12.82 -4.78 -13.21
C PHE A 120 13.86 -5.36 -12.27
N GLU A 121 13.41 -5.67 -11.05
CA GLU A 121 14.22 -6.27 -10.00
C GLU A 121 13.62 -7.63 -9.61
N ASP A 122 14.45 -8.57 -9.22
CA ASP A 122 14.02 -9.89 -8.76
C ASP A 122 13.23 -9.78 -7.45
N ILE A 123 12.12 -10.50 -7.35
CA ILE A 123 11.36 -10.63 -6.12
C ILE A 123 12.09 -11.58 -5.19
N ILE A 124 12.51 -11.07 -4.02
CA ILE A 124 13.28 -11.82 -3.04
C ILE A 124 12.35 -12.83 -2.33
N PRO A 125 12.70 -14.15 -2.34
CA PRO A 125 11.93 -15.16 -1.62
C PRO A 125 11.81 -14.86 -0.12
N GLY A 126 10.63 -15.06 0.46
CA GLY A 126 10.34 -14.79 1.86
C GLY A 126 10.13 -13.31 2.20
N SER A 127 10.14 -12.41 1.19
CA SER A 127 9.90 -10.99 1.40
C SER A 127 8.41 -10.61 1.35
N ASN A 128 8.09 -9.41 1.84
CA ASN A 128 6.76 -8.83 1.64
C ASN A 128 6.42 -8.64 0.16
N GLY A 129 7.44 -8.40 -0.69
CA GLY A 129 7.29 -8.32 -2.15
C GLY A 129 6.79 -9.64 -2.75
N GLU A 130 7.26 -10.79 -2.25
CA GLU A 130 6.75 -12.10 -2.66
C GLU A 130 5.27 -12.28 -2.26
N ALA A 131 4.91 -11.89 -1.05
CA ALA A 131 3.51 -11.98 -0.60
C ALA A 131 2.57 -11.13 -1.49
N VAL A 132 3.02 -9.96 -1.92
CA VAL A 132 2.28 -9.11 -2.88
C VAL A 132 2.19 -9.80 -4.24
N TYR A 133 3.29 -10.33 -4.76
CA TYR A 133 3.32 -11.06 -6.02
C TYR A 133 2.33 -12.23 -6.02
N ASP A 134 2.34 -13.07 -4.98
CA ASP A 134 1.44 -14.22 -4.86
C ASP A 134 -0.03 -13.78 -4.82
N ALA A 135 -0.35 -12.69 -4.12
CA ALA A 135 -1.69 -12.11 -4.10
C ALA A 135 -2.12 -11.58 -5.48
N VAL A 136 -1.20 -10.98 -6.25
CA VAL A 136 -1.45 -10.50 -7.62
C VAL A 136 -1.73 -11.67 -8.57
N VAL A 137 -0.96 -12.76 -8.49
CA VAL A 137 -1.20 -14.00 -9.26
C VAL A 137 -2.57 -14.58 -8.94
N MET A 138 -2.91 -14.71 -7.66
CA MET A 138 -4.22 -15.20 -7.23
C MET A 138 -5.38 -14.32 -7.74
N LEU A 139 -5.20 -13.00 -7.75
CA LEU A 139 -6.19 -12.07 -8.27
C LEU A 139 -6.38 -12.25 -9.79
N MET A 140 -5.32 -12.47 -10.54
CA MET A 140 -5.37 -12.76 -11.98
C MET A 140 -6.16 -14.03 -12.25
N GLU A 141 -5.81 -15.14 -11.60
CA GLU A 141 -6.48 -16.44 -11.75
C GLU A 141 -7.98 -16.36 -11.40
N THR A 142 -8.31 -15.65 -10.33
CA THR A 142 -9.70 -15.43 -9.91
C THR A 142 -10.50 -14.72 -10.99
N ARG A 143 -9.94 -13.67 -11.60
CA ARG A 143 -10.60 -12.93 -12.69
C ARG A 143 -10.73 -13.74 -13.97
N GLU A 144 -9.74 -14.54 -14.30
CA GLU A 144 -9.81 -15.43 -15.47
C GLU A 144 -10.89 -16.50 -15.30
N ASN A 145 -10.99 -17.10 -14.12
CA ASN A 145 -12.01 -18.08 -13.80
C ASN A 145 -13.43 -17.46 -13.87
N ALA A 146 -13.59 -16.24 -13.34
CA ALA A 146 -14.87 -15.52 -13.41
C ALA A 146 -15.31 -15.16 -14.84
N ARG A 147 -14.39 -15.04 -15.80
CA ARG A 147 -14.70 -14.77 -17.22
C ARG A 147 -15.10 -16.02 -18.01
N ARG A 148 -14.81 -17.20 -17.48
CA ARG A 148 -15.11 -18.50 -18.12
C ARG A 148 -16.49 -19.06 -17.75
N LEU A 149 -17.14 -18.47 -16.73
CA LEU A 149 -18.50 -18.79 -16.27
C LEU A 149 -19.54 -17.90 -16.93
#